data_609d640344c5977d0cd60afb9e05a274
#
_entry.id   609d640344c5977d0cd60afb9e05a274
#
_cell.length_a   1.000
_cell.length_b   1.000
_cell.length_c   1.000
_cell.angle_alpha   90.00
_cell.angle_beta   90.00
_cell.angle_gamma   90.00
#
_symmetry.space_group_name_H-M   'P 1'
#
loop_
_entity.id
_entity.type
_entity.pdbx_description
1 polymer ?
#
loop_
_entity_poly.entity_id
_entity_poly.type
_entity_poly.pdbx_seq_one_letter_code
_entity_poly.pdbx_strand_id
1 'polypeptide(L)'
;IRYFCLSRGLGDVYKRQPEGFEVTATSAGAPVAAMECLDKKMAGVQYHPEVQHSPHGQEVLTRFLTEVAGLEQNWTADNIAEQLIADVRAQVGEEGRAICGLSGGVDSAVAAALVQRAIGDRLTCVFVDHGLLRAGEREQVEKDFVASTGAKLVTADERAAFLEKLAGVSDPEAKRKAIGAEFIRSFERAVAGVLDDAPAGSTIDYLVQGTLYPDVVESGGGDGTANIKSHHNVGGLPDDVEFKLVEPLRLLFKDEVRAVGRELGLPEEIVSRQPFPGPGLGIRIIGEVTEERLETLREADLIARTELTNAGLDDQIWQCPVVLLADVRSVGVQGDGRTYGHPIVLRPVSSEDAMTADWTRLPYEVLEKISTRITNEVKDVNRVVLDLSLIHISEPTRQAEI
;
A
#
# COMPACT_ATOMS: atom_id res chain seq x y z
N ILE A 1 -3.43 -38.21 6.69
CA ILE A 1 -4.40 -37.32 6.01
C ILE A 1 -5.82 -37.94 6.01
N ARG A 2 -5.99 -39.27 5.96
CA ARG A 2 -7.34 -39.86 5.93
C ARG A 2 -8.11 -39.80 7.27
N TYR A 3 -7.46 -39.53 8.38
CA TYR A 3 -8.09 -39.48 9.70
C TYR A 3 -8.49 -38.04 10.11
N PHE A 4 -7.92 -37.03 9.50
CA PHE A 4 -8.27 -35.62 9.78
C PHE A 4 -9.59 -35.18 9.16
N CYS A 5 -10.06 -35.84 8.11
CA CYS A 5 -11.33 -35.47 7.42
C CYS A 5 -12.57 -36.15 8.03
N LEU A 6 -12.47 -36.86 9.13
CA LEU A 6 -13.59 -37.57 9.76
C LEU A 6 -13.97 -37.02 11.14
N SER A 7 -13.86 -35.72 11.36
CA SER A 7 -14.38 -35.10 12.58
C SER A 7 -15.90 -34.97 12.53
N ARG A 8 -16.61 -36.09 12.56
CA ARG A 8 -18.04 -36.16 12.89
C ARG A 8 -18.29 -36.41 14.37
N GLY A 9 -17.32 -36.27 15.21
CA GLY A 9 -17.43 -36.42 16.65
C GLY A 9 -16.45 -35.48 17.33
N LEU A 10 -16.76 -34.19 17.40
CA LEU A 10 -15.96 -33.16 18.06
C LEU A 10 -15.53 -33.48 19.51
N GLY A 11 -16.12 -34.50 20.14
CA GLY A 11 -15.82 -34.90 21.52
C GLY A 11 -14.54 -35.72 21.72
N ASP A 12 -14.05 -36.43 20.72
CA ASP A 12 -12.93 -37.35 20.88
C ASP A 12 -11.60 -36.88 20.27
N VAL A 13 -11.65 -35.94 19.35
CA VAL A 13 -10.46 -35.39 18.65
C VAL A 13 -9.53 -34.63 19.63
N TYR A 14 -10.07 -34.09 20.70
CA TYR A 14 -9.32 -33.31 21.69
C TYR A 14 -8.73 -34.14 22.84
N LYS A 15 -9.00 -35.44 22.89
CA LYS A 15 -8.68 -36.28 24.08
C LYS A 15 -7.61 -37.31 23.84
N ARG A 16 -7.26 -37.66 22.61
CA ARG A 16 -6.31 -38.71 22.29
C ARG A 16 -5.43 -38.33 21.13
N GLN A 17 -4.12 -38.52 21.29
CA GLN A 17 -3.16 -38.47 20.19
C GLN A 17 -3.17 -39.78 19.40
N PRO A 18 -2.81 -39.78 18.11
CA PRO A 18 -2.58 -40.99 17.33
C PRO A 18 -1.44 -41.81 17.90
N GLU A 19 -1.44 -43.11 17.61
CA GLU A 19 -0.36 -44.00 18.01
C GLU A 19 0.99 -43.56 17.43
N GLY A 20 2.01 -43.48 18.29
CA GLY A 20 3.35 -43.04 17.94
C GLY A 20 3.53 -41.48 18.00
N PHE A 21 2.53 -40.75 18.48
CA PHE A 21 2.65 -39.32 18.74
C PHE A 21 2.82 -39.05 20.23
N GLU A 22 3.67 -38.10 20.57
CA GLU A 22 3.85 -37.60 21.92
C GLU A 22 3.13 -36.22 22.06
N VAL A 23 2.48 -36.02 23.21
CA VAL A 23 1.84 -34.74 23.53
C VAL A 23 2.91 -33.76 23.98
N THR A 24 3.09 -32.65 23.24
CA THR A 24 4.11 -31.64 23.51
C THR A 24 3.55 -30.40 24.16
N ALA A 25 2.22 -30.17 24.08
CA ALA A 25 1.56 -29.09 24.79
C ALA A 25 0.14 -29.45 25.23
N THR A 26 -0.28 -28.88 26.37
CA THR A 26 -1.62 -29.04 26.93
C THR A 26 -2.18 -27.69 27.36
N SER A 27 -3.51 -27.57 27.40
CA SER A 27 -4.20 -26.45 28.04
C SER A 27 -5.41 -26.95 28.84
N ALA A 28 -6.01 -26.08 29.64
CA ALA A 28 -7.19 -26.43 30.46
C ALA A 28 -8.37 -26.92 29.59
N GLY A 29 -8.50 -26.42 28.38
CA GLY A 29 -9.56 -26.78 27.43
C GLY A 29 -9.17 -27.86 26.39
N ALA A 30 -7.88 -28.12 26.22
CA ALA A 30 -7.35 -29.05 25.24
C ALA A 30 -6.21 -29.91 25.83
N PRO A 31 -6.51 -31.15 26.27
CA PRO A 31 -5.50 -32.08 26.78
C PRO A 31 -4.38 -32.40 25.79
N VAL A 32 -4.65 -32.27 24.50
CA VAL A 32 -3.69 -32.39 23.40
C VAL A 32 -3.71 -31.10 22.61
N ALA A 33 -3.02 -30.06 23.10
CA ALA A 33 -2.92 -28.77 22.40
C ALA A 33 -1.85 -28.80 21.30
N ALA A 34 -0.79 -29.59 21.48
CA ALA A 34 0.18 -29.92 20.45
C ALA A 34 0.70 -31.38 20.63
N MET A 35 1.09 -31.99 19.53
CA MET A 35 1.64 -33.33 19.49
C MET A 35 2.66 -33.48 18.36
N GLU A 36 3.61 -34.37 18.51
CA GLU A 36 4.61 -34.64 17.47
C GLU A 36 4.97 -36.12 17.38
N CYS A 37 5.46 -36.51 16.20
CA CYS A 37 6.08 -37.79 15.93
C CYS A 37 7.34 -37.54 15.08
N LEU A 38 8.49 -37.48 15.72
CA LEU A 38 9.77 -37.15 15.06
C LEU A 38 10.15 -38.19 14.00
N ASP A 39 9.91 -39.47 14.24
CA ASP A 39 10.19 -40.53 13.28
C ASP A 39 9.44 -40.39 11.97
N LYS A 40 8.23 -39.82 12.04
CA LYS A 40 7.39 -39.56 10.87
C LYS A 40 7.54 -38.14 10.33
N LYS A 41 8.35 -37.30 10.97
CA LYS A 41 8.48 -35.83 10.68
C LYS A 41 7.12 -35.15 10.62
N MET A 42 6.29 -35.40 11.61
CA MET A 42 4.93 -34.86 11.70
C MET A 42 4.73 -34.15 13.03
N ALA A 43 4.13 -32.98 12.99
CA ALA A 43 3.66 -32.27 14.16
C ALA A 43 2.24 -31.75 13.92
N GLY A 44 1.48 -31.54 14.99
CA GLY A 44 0.14 -31.02 14.93
C GLY A 44 -0.11 -30.08 16.11
N VAL A 45 -0.79 -28.98 15.84
CA VAL A 45 -1.21 -28.00 16.85
C VAL A 45 -2.71 -27.74 16.73
N GLN A 46 -3.36 -27.38 17.83
CA GLN A 46 -4.79 -27.03 17.87
C GLN A 46 -5.01 -25.51 18.02
N TYR A 47 -3.98 -24.74 17.99
CA TYR A 47 -4.01 -23.28 17.96
C TYR A 47 -3.45 -22.80 16.63
N HIS A 48 -3.60 -21.52 16.38
CA HIS A 48 -3.11 -20.85 15.16
C HIS A 48 -1.73 -20.26 15.44
N PRO A 49 -0.62 -20.93 15.08
CA PRO A 49 0.73 -20.40 15.29
C PRO A 49 1.05 -19.22 14.38
N GLU A 50 0.33 -19.09 13.25
CA GLU A 50 0.49 -18.01 12.27
C GLU A 50 -0.09 -16.66 12.71
N VAL A 51 -0.96 -16.65 13.74
CA VAL A 51 -1.56 -15.39 14.20
C VAL A 51 -0.69 -14.71 15.27
N GLN A 52 -0.67 -13.41 15.27
CA GLN A 52 0.14 -12.60 16.18
C GLN A 52 -0.20 -12.81 17.67
N HIS A 53 -1.43 -13.19 17.99
CA HIS A 53 -1.85 -13.51 19.34
C HIS A 53 -1.25 -14.83 19.90
N SER A 54 -0.51 -15.56 19.09
CA SER A 54 0.31 -16.69 19.51
C SER A 54 1.75 -16.26 19.76
N PRO A 55 2.14 -15.90 21.01
CA PRO A 55 3.42 -15.22 21.29
C PRO A 55 4.67 -15.93 20.77
N HIS A 56 4.63 -17.27 20.65
CA HIS A 56 5.74 -18.09 20.15
C HIS A 56 5.39 -18.80 18.81
N GLY A 57 4.34 -18.36 18.12
CA GLY A 57 3.87 -19.02 16.92
C GLY A 57 4.93 -19.09 15.83
N GLN A 58 5.63 -17.98 15.59
CA GLN A 58 6.71 -17.89 14.61
C GLN A 58 7.88 -18.84 14.94
N GLU A 59 8.24 -18.97 16.21
CA GLU A 59 9.30 -19.89 16.66
C GLU A 59 8.90 -21.34 16.39
N VAL A 60 7.65 -21.71 16.67
CA VAL A 60 7.11 -23.05 16.41
C VAL A 60 7.16 -23.38 14.92
N LEU A 61 6.72 -22.45 14.05
CA LEU A 61 6.77 -22.63 12.60
C LEU A 61 8.20 -22.74 12.10
N THR A 62 9.09 -21.88 12.56
CA THR A 62 10.51 -21.90 12.17
C THR A 62 11.17 -23.23 12.55
N ARG A 63 10.99 -23.69 13.79
CA ARG A 63 11.54 -24.98 14.24
C ARG A 63 10.97 -26.16 13.46
N PHE A 64 9.68 -26.16 13.19
CA PHE A 64 9.09 -27.22 12.38
C PHE A 64 9.72 -27.26 10.98
N LEU A 65 9.85 -26.12 10.31
CA LEU A 65 10.41 -26.04 8.96
C LEU A 65 11.89 -26.42 8.92
N THR A 66 12.69 -25.94 9.87
CA THR A 66 14.14 -26.16 9.85
C THR A 66 14.57 -27.48 10.49
N GLU A 67 14.06 -27.81 11.69
CA GLU A 67 14.52 -28.97 12.46
C GLU A 67 13.75 -30.24 12.07
N VAL A 68 12.44 -30.16 11.82
CA VAL A 68 11.61 -31.32 11.52
C VAL A 68 11.55 -31.58 10.02
N ALA A 69 11.22 -30.58 9.21
CA ALA A 69 11.14 -30.72 7.76
C ALA A 69 12.52 -30.67 7.08
N GLY A 70 13.52 -30.06 7.72
CA GLY A 70 14.89 -29.97 7.21
C GLY A 70 15.02 -29.00 6.04
N LEU A 71 14.21 -27.95 6.00
CA LEU A 71 14.27 -26.92 4.97
C LEU A 71 15.37 -25.91 5.30
N GLU A 72 16.06 -25.46 4.28
CA GLU A 72 17.03 -24.37 4.38
C GLU A 72 16.33 -23.02 4.27
N GLN A 73 16.80 -22.05 5.06
CA GLN A 73 16.32 -20.65 5.00
C GLN A 73 17.09 -19.90 3.90
N ASN A 74 16.68 -20.07 2.66
CA ASN A 74 17.33 -19.44 1.50
C ASN A 74 16.47 -18.34 0.84
N TRP A 75 15.28 -18.06 1.36
CA TRP A 75 14.42 -16.97 0.93
C TRP A 75 14.75 -15.70 1.75
N THR A 76 15.81 -14.99 1.35
CA THR A 76 16.30 -13.75 1.98
C THR A 76 16.13 -12.57 1.03
N ALA A 77 16.06 -11.35 1.56
CA ALA A 77 15.85 -10.15 0.75
C ALA A 77 16.89 -10.01 -0.38
N ASP A 78 18.16 -10.28 -0.09
CA ASP A 78 19.26 -10.24 -1.07
C ASP A 78 19.04 -11.25 -2.20
N ASN A 79 18.79 -12.52 -1.84
CA ASN A 79 18.56 -13.58 -2.82
C ASN A 79 17.31 -13.32 -3.65
N ILE A 80 16.27 -12.80 -3.02
CA ILE A 80 15.01 -12.41 -3.69
C ILE A 80 15.30 -11.29 -4.69
N ALA A 81 15.99 -10.22 -4.29
CA ALA A 81 16.30 -9.09 -5.15
C ALA A 81 17.13 -9.52 -6.37
N GLU A 82 18.18 -10.31 -6.16
CA GLU A 82 19.03 -10.82 -7.25
C GLU A 82 18.25 -11.71 -8.23
N GLN A 83 17.41 -12.59 -7.72
CA GLN A 83 16.56 -13.46 -8.54
C GLN A 83 15.59 -12.65 -9.39
N LEU A 84 14.88 -11.69 -8.77
CA LEU A 84 13.92 -10.85 -9.47
C LEU A 84 14.57 -9.98 -10.55
N ILE A 85 15.77 -9.46 -10.29
CA ILE A 85 16.56 -8.73 -11.28
C ILE A 85 16.94 -9.64 -12.47
N ALA A 86 17.33 -10.88 -12.20
CA ALA A 86 17.66 -11.85 -13.24
C ALA A 86 16.43 -12.22 -14.07
N ASP A 87 15.28 -12.44 -13.43
CA ASP A 87 14.02 -12.77 -14.10
C ASP A 87 13.54 -11.62 -15.00
N VAL A 88 13.62 -10.38 -14.52
CA VAL A 88 13.31 -9.20 -15.34
C VAL A 88 14.25 -9.09 -16.54
N ARG A 89 15.55 -9.30 -16.36
CA ARG A 89 16.50 -9.30 -17.49
C ARG A 89 16.16 -10.36 -18.54
N ALA A 90 15.84 -11.56 -18.08
CA ALA A 90 15.46 -12.65 -18.98
C ALA A 90 14.17 -12.34 -19.73
N GLN A 91 13.18 -11.74 -19.05
CA GLN A 91 11.89 -11.39 -19.64
C GLN A 91 12.00 -10.26 -20.67
N VAL A 92 12.71 -9.18 -20.33
CA VAL A 92 12.83 -7.98 -21.18
C VAL A 92 13.86 -8.16 -22.28
N GLY A 93 14.87 -8.99 -22.07
CA GLY A 93 15.94 -9.21 -23.02
C GLY A 93 16.93 -8.03 -23.11
N GLU A 94 17.83 -8.09 -24.11
CA GLU A 94 18.92 -7.11 -24.22
C GLU A 94 18.48 -5.78 -24.83
N GLU A 95 17.44 -5.75 -25.66
CA GLU A 95 17.01 -4.56 -26.40
C GLU A 95 15.67 -4.00 -25.92
N GLY A 96 14.85 -4.79 -25.21
CA GLY A 96 13.52 -4.39 -24.74
C GLY A 96 13.55 -3.16 -23.84
N ARG A 97 12.56 -2.28 -24.02
CA ARG A 97 12.38 -1.05 -23.24
C ARG A 97 11.08 -1.14 -22.44
N ALA A 98 11.11 -0.56 -21.26
CA ALA A 98 9.96 -0.60 -20.35
C ALA A 98 9.54 0.80 -19.88
N ILE A 99 8.26 0.94 -19.58
CA ILE A 99 7.69 2.11 -18.91
C ILE A 99 7.08 1.69 -17.58
N CYS A 100 7.21 2.53 -16.58
CA CYS A 100 6.67 2.29 -15.24
C CYS A 100 5.91 3.51 -14.74
N GLY A 101 4.65 3.32 -14.37
CA GLY A 101 3.89 4.36 -13.66
C GLY A 101 4.29 4.41 -12.18
N LEU A 102 4.78 5.55 -11.71
CA LEU A 102 5.06 5.79 -10.29
C LEU A 102 3.84 6.43 -9.63
N SER A 103 3.22 5.71 -8.72
CA SER A 103 2.11 6.22 -7.91
C SER A 103 2.55 6.96 -6.64
N GLY A 104 3.86 7.02 -6.39
CA GLY A 104 4.42 7.47 -5.12
C GLY A 104 4.35 6.42 -4.00
N GLY A 105 3.73 5.26 -4.22
CA GLY A 105 3.69 4.14 -3.28
C GLY A 105 4.95 3.29 -3.30
N VAL A 106 5.21 2.55 -2.21
CA VAL A 106 6.38 1.67 -2.09
C VAL A 106 6.42 0.60 -3.18
N ASP A 107 5.28 0.03 -3.58
CA ASP A 107 5.24 -1.08 -4.55
C ASP A 107 5.73 -0.63 -5.93
N SER A 108 5.21 0.49 -6.43
CA SER A 108 5.67 1.06 -7.70
C SER A 108 7.14 1.50 -7.64
N ALA A 109 7.58 2.02 -6.50
CA ALA A 109 8.97 2.44 -6.32
C ALA A 109 9.93 1.24 -6.32
N VAL A 110 9.60 0.15 -5.60
CA VAL A 110 10.42 -1.07 -5.56
C VAL A 110 10.41 -1.79 -6.91
N ALA A 111 9.24 -1.89 -7.57
CA ALA A 111 9.16 -2.47 -8.91
C ALA A 111 10.05 -1.69 -9.91
N ALA A 112 9.97 -0.36 -9.90
CA ALA A 112 10.78 0.48 -10.77
C ALA A 112 12.28 0.36 -10.44
N ALA A 113 12.66 0.29 -9.16
CA ALA A 113 14.06 0.12 -8.74
C ALA A 113 14.64 -1.23 -9.18
N LEU A 114 13.87 -2.33 -9.05
CA LEU A 114 14.25 -3.66 -9.56
C LEU A 114 14.48 -3.62 -11.08
N VAL A 115 13.54 -3.07 -11.82
CA VAL A 115 13.64 -2.99 -13.29
C VAL A 115 14.77 -2.07 -13.71
N GLN A 116 14.98 -0.94 -12.99
CA GLN A 116 16.13 -0.06 -13.25
C GLN A 116 17.47 -0.80 -13.06
N ARG A 117 17.61 -1.61 -11.99
CA ARG A 117 18.79 -2.46 -11.78
C ARG A 117 18.96 -3.52 -12.88
N ALA A 118 17.83 -4.02 -13.41
CA ALA A 118 17.84 -5.05 -14.44
C ALA A 118 18.22 -4.51 -15.83
N ILE A 119 17.63 -3.41 -16.28
CA ILE A 119 17.72 -2.92 -17.66
C ILE A 119 18.28 -1.50 -17.83
N GLY A 120 18.59 -0.80 -16.72
CA GLY A 120 19.22 0.52 -16.75
C GLY A 120 18.40 1.57 -17.49
N ASP A 121 19.03 2.37 -18.35
CA ASP A 121 18.42 3.50 -19.07
C ASP A 121 17.30 3.11 -20.05
N ARG A 122 17.02 1.81 -20.19
CA ARG A 122 15.90 1.31 -20.97
C ARG A 122 14.55 1.37 -20.23
N LEU A 123 14.57 1.71 -18.94
CA LEU A 123 13.38 2.04 -18.16
C LEU A 123 13.12 3.54 -18.22
N THR A 124 11.87 3.92 -18.49
CA THR A 124 11.35 5.28 -18.27
C THR A 124 10.23 5.22 -17.25
N CYS A 125 10.37 5.97 -16.16
CA CYS A 125 9.33 6.12 -15.16
C CYS A 125 8.46 7.34 -15.49
N VAL A 126 7.16 7.22 -15.31
CA VAL A 126 6.18 8.30 -15.46
C VAL A 126 5.51 8.56 -14.13
N PHE A 127 5.57 9.79 -13.67
CA PHE A 127 4.86 10.25 -12.49
C PHE A 127 3.79 11.26 -12.89
N VAL A 128 2.54 11.00 -12.52
CA VAL A 128 1.41 11.90 -12.78
C VAL A 128 1.13 12.74 -11.55
N ASP A 129 1.44 14.03 -11.62
CA ASP A 129 1.01 14.98 -10.60
C ASP A 129 -0.43 15.42 -10.89
N HIS A 130 -1.35 14.75 -10.21
CA HIS A 130 -2.79 15.01 -10.31
C HIS A 130 -3.28 16.13 -9.36
N GLY A 131 -2.39 16.78 -8.62
CA GLY A 131 -2.75 17.85 -7.69
C GLY A 131 -3.43 17.41 -6.39
N LEU A 132 -3.72 16.11 -6.22
CA LEU A 132 -4.37 15.57 -5.03
C LEU A 132 -3.35 14.93 -4.06
N LEU A 133 -2.07 15.18 -4.28
CA LEU A 133 -0.96 14.69 -3.47
C LEU A 133 -0.87 15.41 -2.13
N ARG A 134 -0.23 14.77 -1.16
CA ARG A 134 0.20 15.40 0.10
C ARG A 134 1.29 16.43 -0.15
N ALA A 135 1.48 17.32 0.80
CA ALA A 135 2.62 18.24 0.79
C ALA A 135 3.96 17.47 0.76
N GLY A 136 4.83 17.87 -0.18
CA GLY A 136 6.18 17.31 -0.34
C GLY A 136 6.25 15.99 -1.13
N GLU A 137 5.14 15.38 -1.53
CA GLU A 137 5.16 14.08 -2.23
C GLU A 137 5.79 14.16 -3.62
N ARG A 138 5.47 15.20 -4.38
CA ARG A 138 6.05 15.40 -5.69
C ARG A 138 7.56 15.55 -5.61
N GLU A 139 8.04 16.43 -4.74
CA GLU A 139 9.47 16.68 -4.53
C GLU A 139 10.20 15.43 -4.07
N GLN A 140 9.56 14.62 -3.22
CA GLN A 140 10.11 13.35 -2.76
C GLN A 140 10.30 12.37 -3.91
N VAL A 141 9.31 12.22 -4.79
CA VAL A 141 9.45 11.34 -5.97
C VAL A 141 10.50 11.88 -6.93
N GLU A 142 10.48 13.17 -7.24
CA GLU A 142 11.41 13.78 -8.20
C GLU A 142 12.86 13.76 -7.72
N LYS A 143 13.12 13.92 -6.43
CA LYS A 143 14.47 14.00 -5.88
C LYS A 143 14.95 12.67 -5.31
N ASP A 144 14.22 12.13 -4.33
CA ASP A 144 14.72 11.03 -3.51
C ASP A 144 14.68 9.71 -4.29
N PHE A 145 13.62 9.47 -5.07
CA PHE A 145 13.55 8.27 -5.90
C PHE A 145 14.60 8.31 -7.04
N VAL A 146 14.71 9.43 -7.75
CA VAL A 146 15.69 9.57 -8.84
C VAL A 146 17.12 9.51 -8.32
N ALA A 147 17.42 10.16 -7.18
CA ALA A 147 18.73 10.14 -6.57
C ALA A 147 19.16 8.73 -6.13
N SER A 148 18.22 7.93 -5.61
CA SER A 148 18.51 6.57 -5.14
C SER A 148 18.59 5.52 -6.25
N THR A 149 17.85 5.71 -7.34
CA THR A 149 17.74 4.70 -8.41
C THR A 149 18.50 5.06 -9.68
N GLY A 150 18.70 6.34 -9.96
CA GLY A 150 19.20 6.85 -11.24
C GLY A 150 18.21 6.68 -12.40
N ALA A 151 16.93 6.36 -12.12
CA ALA A 151 15.94 6.12 -13.14
C ALA A 151 15.55 7.41 -13.89
N LYS A 152 15.32 7.29 -15.19
CA LYS A 152 14.77 8.39 -16.00
C LYS A 152 13.31 8.62 -15.58
N LEU A 153 12.99 9.82 -15.11
CA LEU A 153 11.67 10.22 -14.66
C LEU A 153 11.07 11.29 -15.58
N VAL A 154 9.84 11.09 -16.01
CA VAL A 154 9.00 12.07 -16.68
C VAL A 154 7.84 12.42 -15.77
N THR A 155 7.72 13.69 -15.37
CA THR A 155 6.59 14.17 -14.56
C THR A 155 5.56 14.83 -15.47
N ALA A 156 4.34 14.30 -15.45
CA ALA A 156 3.19 14.90 -16.14
C ALA A 156 2.40 15.76 -15.14
N ASP A 157 2.34 17.07 -15.37
CA ASP A 157 1.52 17.99 -14.57
C ASP A 157 0.09 18.01 -15.11
N GLU A 158 -0.80 17.30 -14.44
CA GLU A 158 -2.19 17.13 -14.82
C GLU A 158 -3.18 17.76 -13.83
N ARG A 159 -2.70 18.59 -12.90
CA ARG A 159 -3.50 19.18 -11.81
C ARG A 159 -4.77 19.87 -12.31
N ALA A 160 -4.68 20.64 -13.38
CA ALA A 160 -5.82 21.36 -13.95
C ALA A 160 -6.89 20.41 -14.50
N ALA A 161 -6.48 19.32 -15.17
CA ALA A 161 -7.39 18.33 -15.72
C ALA A 161 -8.17 17.58 -14.62
N PHE A 162 -7.50 17.19 -13.53
CA PHE A 162 -8.18 16.55 -12.40
C PHE A 162 -9.15 17.50 -11.69
N LEU A 163 -8.78 18.74 -11.45
CA LEU A 163 -9.67 19.72 -10.84
C LEU A 163 -10.90 19.99 -11.70
N GLU A 164 -10.74 20.08 -13.02
CA GLU A 164 -11.87 20.23 -13.95
C GLU A 164 -12.84 19.04 -13.85
N LYS A 165 -12.34 17.81 -13.78
CA LYS A 165 -13.18 16.60 -13.64
C LYS A 165 -13.88 16.47 -12.30
N LEU A 166 -13.33 17.12 -11.27
CA LEU A 166 -13.88 17.09 -9.90
C LEU A 166 -14.80 18.28 -9.62
N ALA A 167 -14.92 19.27 -10.53
CA ALA A 167 -15.78 20.42 -10.36
C ALA A 167 -17.25 19.98 -10.17
N GLY A 168 -17.87 20.43 -9.08
CA GLY A 168 -19.25 20.07 -8.71
C GLY A 168 -19.45 18.63 -8.21
N VAL A 169 -18.40 17.81 -8.11
CA VAL A 169 -18.50 16.42 -7.65
C VAL A 169 -18.26 16.36 -6.15
N SER A 170 -19.30 16.02 -5.38
CA SER A 170 -19.22 15.87 -3.92
C SER A 170 -19.32 14.41 -3.44
N ASP A 171 -19.99 13.55 -4.20
CA ASP A 171 -20.13 12.12 -3.86
C ASP A 171 -18.78 11.40 -3.90
N PRO A 172 -18.40 10.66 -2.83
CA PRO A 172 -17.10 10.02 -2.73
C PRO A 172 -16.83 8.98 -3.83
N GLU A 173 -17.84 8.20 -4.21
CA GLU A 173 -17.69 7.17 -5.22
C GLU A 173 -17.61 7.79 -6.63
N ALA A 174 -18.37 8.86 -6.89
CA ALA A 174 -18.24 9.61 -8.13
C ALA A 174 -16.85 10.25 -8.26
N LYS A 175 -16.30 10.81 -7.17
CA LYS A 175 -14.92 11.31 -7.15
C LYS A 175 -13.91 10.22 -7.49
N ARG A 176 -14.02 9.06 -6.83
CA ARG A 176 -13.12 7.93 -7.06
C ARG A 176 -13.11 7.51 -8.52
N LYS A 177 -14.30 7.37 -9.12
CA LYS A 177 -14.44 7.03 -10.55
C LYS A 177 -13.86 8.10 -11.47
N ALA A 178 -14.14 9.37 -11.19
CA ALA A 178 -13.62 10.49 -11.98
C ALA A 178 -12.09 10.55 -11.94
N ILE A 179 -11.51 10.41 -10.73
CA ILE A 179 -10.05 10.41 -10.52
C ILE A 179 -9.41 9.21 -11.23
N GLY A 180 -9.95 7.99 -11.06
CA GLY A 180 -9.42 6.80 -11.70
C GLY A 180 -9.44 6.89 -13.22
N ALA A 181 -10.57 7.33 -13.79
CA ALA A 181 -10.69 7.50 -15.25
C ALA A 181 -9.73 8.57 -15.80
N GLU A 182 -9.55 9.69 -15.10
CA GLU A 182 -8.62 10.73 -15.54
C GLU A 182 -7.16 10.32 -15.36
N PHE A 183 -6.86 9.53 -14.31
CA PHE A 183 -5.51 9.01 -14.10
C PHE A 183 -5.04 8.14 -15.28
N ILE A 184 -5.91 7.26 -15.77
CA ILE A 184 -5.61 6.42 -16.94
C ILE A 184 -5.31 7.30 -18.15
N ARG A 185 -6.18 8.27 -18.45
CA ARG A 185 -5.98 9.19 -19.58
C ARG A 185 -4.72 10.03 -19.48
N SER A 186 -4.40 10.50 -18.29
CA SER A 186 -3.18 11.28 -18.01
C SER A 186 -1.93 10.42 -18.22
N PHE A 187 -1.98 9.17 -17.74
CA PHE A 187 -0.89 8.23 -17.96
C PHE A 187 -0.73 7.92 -19.46
N GLU A 188 -1.81 7.70 -20.20
CA GLU A 188 -1.80 7.50 -21.65
C GLU A 188 -1.15 8.67 -22.39
N ARG A 189 -1.54 9.91 -22.05
CA ARG A 189 -0.93 11.11 -22.66
C ARG A 189 0.56 11.20 -22.38
N ALA A 190 0.96 10.90 -21.14
CA ALA A 190 2.36 10.91 -20.76
C ALA A 190 3.18 9.83 -21.48
N VAL A 191 2.61 8.62 -21.64
CA VAL A 191 3.24 7.53 -22.40
C VAL A 191 3.38 7.91 -23.87
N ALA A 192 2.35 8.48 -24.49
CA ALA A 192 2.41 8.97 -25.87
C ALA A 192 3.53 10.00 -26.06
N GLY A 193 3.66 10.96 -25.13
CA GLY A 193 4.78 11.93 -25.15
C GLY A 193 6.15 11.26 -25.03
N VAL A 194 6.29 10.24 -24.18
CA VAL A 194 7.55 9.47 -24.06
C VAL A 194 7.87 8.71 -25.36
N LEU A 195 6.86 8.18 -26.04
CA LEU A 195 7.03 7.49 -27.32
C LEU A 195 7.43 8.46 -28.45
N ASP A 196 6.83 9.65 -28.49
CA ASP A 196 7.16 10.68 -29.48
C ASP A 196 8.58 11.21 -29.33
N ASP A 197 9.07 11.32 -28.09
CA ASP A 197 10.44 11.75 -27.76
C ASP A 197 11.50 10.62 -27.91
N ALA A 198 11.06 9.40 -28.18
CA ALA A 198 11.95 8.25 -28.31
C ALA A 198 12.74 8.31 -29.63
N PRO A 199 14.01 7.83 -29.65
CA PRO A 199 14.78 7.76 -30.88
C PRO A 199 14.02 6.99 -31.98
N ALA A 200 14.13 7.45 -33.23
CA ALA A 200 13.45 6.84 -34.36
C ALA A 200 13.78 5.33 -34.47
N GLY A 201 12.75 4.50 -34.47
CA GLY A 201 12.86 3.05 -34.52
C GLY A 201 12.99 2.35 -33.17
N SER A 202 12.89 3.08 -32.03
CA SER A 202 12.78 2.47 -30.71
C SER A 202 11.32 2.27 -30.34
N THR A 203 10.98 1.09 -29.80
CA THR A 203 9.66 0.77 -29.26
C THR A 203 9.75 0.63 -27.75
N ILE A 204 8.65 0.90 -27.06
CA ILE A 204 8.48 0.52 -25.66
C ILE A 204 7.55 -0.69 -25.66
N ASP A 205 8.09 -1.84 -25.25
CA ASP A 205 7.39 -3.12 -25.39
C ASP A 205 6.78 -3.60 -24.08
N TYR A 206 7.20 -3.01 -22.94
CA TYR A 206 6.86 -3.51 -21.61
C TYR A 206 6.29 -2.42 -20.71
N LEU A 207 5.23 -2.79 -19.97
CA LEU A 207 4.66 -2.01 -18.88
C LEU A 207 4.99 -2.68 -17.55
N VAL A 208 5.64 -1.94 -16.66
CA VAL A 208 5.97 -2.40 -15.30
C VAL A 208 4.81 -2.12 -14.35
N GLN A 209 4.40 -3.15 -13.61
CA GLN A 209 3.33 -3.06 -12.64
C GLN A 209 3.76 -3.63 -11.29
N GLY A 210 3.39 -2.95 -10.20
CA GLY A 210 3.71 -3.33 -8.82
C GLY A 210 2.67 -4.27 -8.20
N THR A 211 2.14 -5.24 -8.95
CA THR A 211 1.20 -6.26 -8.46
C THR A 211 1.84 -7.12 -7.39
N LEU A 212 1.16 -7.34 -6.26
CA LEU A 212 1.61 -8.18 -5.15
C LEU A 212 0.91 -9.54 -5.14
N TYR A 213 1.45 -10.48 -4.36
CA TYR A 213 0.85 -11.82 -4.24
C TYR A 213 -0.60 -11.81 -3.71
N PRO A 214 -0.97 -11.02 -2.70
CA PRO A 214 -2.37 -10.90 -2.29
C PRO A 214 -3.31 -10.46 -3.41
N ASP A 215 -2.89 -9.51 -4.26
CA ASP A 215 -3.69 -9.04 -5.40
C ASP A 215 -3.98 -10.18 -6.39
N VAL A 216 -3.00 -11.07 -6.59
CA VAL A 216 -3.13 -12.25 -7.45
C VAL A 216 -4.13 -13.26 -6.88
N VAL A 217 -4.10 -13.49 -5.56
CA VAL A 217 -5.00 -14.42 -4.88
C VAL A 217 -6.43 -13.89 -4.86
N GLU A 218 -6.61 -12.61 -4.59
CA GLU A 218 -7.94 -11.96 -4.58
C GLU A 218 -8.59 -11.95 -5.97
N SER A 219 -7.80 -11.83 -7.03
CA SER A 219 -8.30 -11.88 -8.41
C SER A 219 -8.69 -13.28 -8.89
N GLY A 220 -8.63 -14.30 -8.02
CA GLY A 220 -9.21 -15.61 -8.27
C GLY A 220 -8.29 -16.66 -8.89
N GLY A 221 -6.96 -16.51 -8.81
CA GLY A 221 -5.97 -17.60 -9.01
C GLY A 221 -6.00 -18.40 -10.32
N GLY A 222 -6.98 -18.21 -11.16
CA GLY A 222 -7.13 -18.87 -12.45
C GLY A 222 -7.04 -17.83 -13.55
N ASP A 223 -6.17 -18.05 -14.53
CA ASP A 223 -6.03 -17.24 -15.77
C ASP A 223 -6.55 -15.78 -15.73
N GLY A 224 -6.43 -15.14 -14.57
CA GLY A 224 -6.88 -13.78 -14.24
C GLY A 224 -6.16 -12.68 -15.04
N THR A 225 -5.23 -13.08 -15.89
CA THR A 225 -4.77 -12.26 -17.02
C THR A 225 -5.91 -11.72 -17.89
N ALA A 226 -7.09 -12.34 -17.86
CA ALA A 226 -8.23 -11.86 -18.65
C ALA A 226 -8.92 -10.63 -18.03
N ASN A 227 -9.05 -10.56 -16.70
CA ASN A 227 -9.65 -9.38 -16.04
C ASN A 227 -8.67 -8.20 -15.94
N ILE A 228 -7.39 -8.48 -15.70
CA ILE A 228 -6.34 -7.48 -15.76
C ILE A 228 -6.17 -6.97 -17.21
N LYS A 229 -6.25 -7.84 -18.22
CA LYS A 229 -6.21 -7.45 -19.63
C LYS A 229 -7.38 -6.55 -20.06
N SER A 230 -8.57 -6.66 -19.47
CA SER A 230 -9.70 -5.80 -19.82
C SER A 230 -9.61 -4.38 -19.25
N HIS A 231 -8.80 -4.17 -18.20
CA HIS A 231 -8.57 -2.85 -17.60
C HIS A 231 -7.25 -2.19 -18.07
N HIS A 232 -6.38 -2.96 -18.74
CA HIS A 232 -5.11 -2.49 -19.30
C HIS A 232 -5.14 -2.30 -20.83
N ASN A 233 -6.28 -2.39 -21.47
CA ASN A 233 -6.50 -1.71 -22.72
C ASN A 233 -6.53 -0.22 -22.42
N VAL A 234 -5.35 0.38 -22.44
CA VAL A 234 -5.12 1.82 -22.35
C VAL A 234 -5.80 2.41 -23.59
N GLY A 235 -7.08 2.76 -23.44
CA GLY A 235 -7.97 3.05 -24.57
C GLY A 235 -7.72 4.36 -25.30
N GLY A 236 -6.60 5.01 -25.04
CA GLY A 236 -6.16 6.24 -25.69
C GLY A 236 -4.79 6.13 -26.35
N LEU A 237 -4.10 4.97 -26.18
CA LEU A 237 -2.90 4.68 -26.97
C LEU A 237 -3.29 4.31 -28.41
N PRO A 238 -2.39 4.50 -29.39
CA PRO A 238 -2.60 3.99 -30.74
C PRO A 238 -2.96 2.51 -30.70
N ASP A 239 -3.93 2.07 -31.50
CA ASP A 239 -4.49 0.70 -31.52
C ASP A 239 -3.45 -0.41 -31.75
N ASP A 240 -2.21 -0.04 -32.09
CA ASP A 240 -1.07 -0.90 -32.38
C ASP A 240 -0.07 -1.03 -31.22
N VAL A 241 -0.28 -0.35 -30.08
CA VAL A 241 0.60 -0.45 -28.91
C VAL A 241 0.07 -1.49 -27.93
N GLU A 242 0.63 -2.69 -27.97
CA GLU A 242 0.34 -3.79 -27.06
C GLU A 242 1.53 -4.01 -26.11
N PHE A 243 1.41 -3.56 -24.84
CA PHE A 243 2.46 -3.79 -23.85
C PHE A 243 2.41 -5.20 -23.28
N LYS A 244 3.59 -5.80 -23.12
CA LYS A 244 3.79 -6.98 -22.28
C LYS A 244 3.99 -6.54 -20.83
N LEU A 245 3.34 -7.21 -19.88
CA LEU A 245 3.46 -6.88 -18.47
C LEU A 245 4.75 -7.42 -17.87
N VAL A 246 5.39 -6.60 -17.03
CA VAL A 246 6.50 -6.99 -16.13
C VAL A 246 6.03 -6.74 -14.71
N GLU A 247 5.79 -7.82 -13.96
CA GLU A 247 5.26 -7.80 -12.60
C GLU A 247 6.28 -8.41 -11.62
N PRO A 248 7.36 -7.69 -11.29
CA PRO A 248 8.46 -8.28 -10.53
C PRO A 248 8.08 -8.65 -9.09
N LEU A 249 7.02 -8.06 -8.54
CA LEU A 249 6.61 -8.25 -7.14
C LEU A 249 5.48 -9.29 -6.97
N ARG A 250 5.05 -9.94 -8.05
CA ARG A 250 3.85 -10.80 -8.11
C ARG A 250 3.83 -11.95 -7.09
N LEU A 251 4.98 -12.40 -6.62
CA LEU A 251 5.11 -13.48 -5.65
C LEU A 251 5.45 -13.00 -4.25
N LEU A 252 5.50 -11.70 -4.01
CA LEU A 252 5.92 -11.12 -2.74
C LEU A 252 4.73 -10.58 -1.93
N PHE A 253 4.87 -10.70 -0.62
CA PHE A 253 4.05 -9.97 0.34
C PHE A 253 4.61 -8.57 0.59
N LYS A 254 3.80 -7.69 1.19
CA LYS A 254 4.13 -6.28 1.41
C LYS A 254 5.39 -6.05 2.27
N ASP A 255 5.59 -6.88 3.27
CA ASP A 255 6.77 -6.86 4.14
C ASP A 255 8.04 -7.28 3.38
N GLU A 256 7.95 -8.30 2.52
CA GLU A 256 9.04 -8.70 1.64
C GLU A 256 9.39 -7.61 0.62
N VAL A 257 8.39 -6.94 0.05
CA VAL A 257 8.61 -5.79 -0.84
C VAL A 257 9.38 -4.69 -0.13
N ARG A 258 9.04 -4.38 1.12
CA ARG A 258 9.79 -3.40 1.92
C ARG A 258 11.22 -3.85 2.20
N ALA A 259 11.42 -5.13 2.52
CA ALA A 259 12.76 -5.69 2.73
C ALA A 259 13.62 -5.59 1.46
N VAL A 260 13.07 -5.97 0.30
CA VAL A 260 13.73 -5.82 -1.00
C VAL A 260 14.01 -4.35 -1.32
N GLY A 261 13.08 -3.44 -1.00
CA GLY A 261 13.28 -2.00 -1.18
C GLY A 261 14.49 -1.46 -0.41
N ARG A 262 14.67 -1.90 0.85
CA ARG A 262 15.86 -1.55 1.65
C ARG A 262 17.15 -2.11 1.05
N GLU A 263 17.13 -3.35 0.61
CA GLU A 263 18.26 -4.01 -0.06
C GLU A 263 18.66 -3.29 -1.35
N LEU A 264 17.70 -2.76 -2.09
CA LEU A 264 17.95 -1.94 -3.26
C LEU A 264 18.46 -0.53 -2.93
N GLY A 265 18.51 -0.15 -1.67
CA GLY A 265 18.99 1.15 -1.20
C GLY A 265 17.98 2.29 -1.35
N LEU A 266 16.68 1.97 -1.42
CA LEU A 266 15.64 3.01 -1.37
C LEU A 266 15.62 3.67 0.00
N PRO A 267 15.40 5.01 0.07
CA PRO A 267 15.25 5.73 1.33
C PRO A 267 14.14 5.15 2.21
N GLU A 268 14.36 5.15 3.53
CA GLU A 268 13.37 4.62 4.49
C GLU A 268 12.04 5.35 4.39
N GLU A 269 12.02 6.63 4.07
CA GLU A 269 10.82 7.44 3.87
C GLU A 269 9.95 6.96 2.70
N ILE A 270 10.54 6.25 1.74
CA ILE A 270 9.81 5.60 0.64
C ILE A 270 9.34 4.21 1.08
N VAL A 271 10.22 3.43 1.74
CA VAL A 271 9.98 2.03 2.06
C VAL A 271 8.98 1.86 3.21
N SER A 272 9.09 2.70 4.26
CA SER A 272 8.19 2.67 5.44
C SER A 272 6.93 3.51 5.27
N ARG A 273 6.75 4.12 4.10
CA ARG A 273 5.62 5.02 3.85
C ARG A 273 4.29 4.38 4.21
N GLN A 274 3.49 5.12 5.00
CA GLN A 274 2.13 4.73 5.33
C GLN A 274 1.27 4.62 4.05
N PRO A 275 0.30 3.69 4.00
CA PRO A 275 -0.62 3.59 2.88
C PRO A 275 -1.31 4.92 2.60
N PHE A 276 -1.36 5.30 1.33
CA PHE A 276 -2.08 6.47 0.87
C PHE A 276 -2.89 6.10 -0.36
N PRO A 277 -4.18 6.41 -0.39
CA PRO A 277 -5.05 5.95 -1.47
C PRO A 277 -4.70 6.61 -2.80
N GLY A 278 -4.88 5.88 -3.91
CA GLY A 278 -4.65 6.41 -5.26
C GLY A 278 -5.39 7.73 -5.56
N PRO A 279 -6.68 7.91 -5.13
CA PRO A 279 -7.38 9.18 -5.27
C PRO A 279 -6.83 10.33 -4.42
N GLY A 280 -5.82 10.11 -3.62
CA GLY A 280 -5.14 11.13 -2.84
C GLY A 280 -6.03 11.85 -1.84
N LEU A 281 -5.78 13.15 -1.65
CA LEU A 281 -6.58 14.01 -0.76
C LEU A 281 -7.99 14.27 -1.29
N GLY A 282 -8.29 14.01 -2.55
CA GLY A 282 -9.60 14.29 -3.16
C GLY A 282 -10.77 13.59 -2.47
N ILE A 283 -10.56 12.35 -1.99
CA ILE A 283 -11.58 11.60 -1.23
C ILE A 283 -11.61 11.95 0.26
N ARG A 284 -10.61 12.69 0.75
CA ARG A 284 -10.54 13.18 2.14
C ARG A 284 -11.16 14.55 2.34
N ILE A 285 -11.75 15.13 1.30
CA ILE A 285 -12.58 16.32 1.36
C ILE A 285 -14.04 15.89 1.29
N ILE A 286 -14.80 16.07 2.36
CA ILE A 286 -16.25 15.86 2.36
C ILE A 286 -16.89 17.13 1.79
N GLY A 287 -17.38 17.02 0.54
CA GLY A 287 -17.86 18.11 -0.27
C GLY A 287 -17.10 18.22 -1.60
N GLU A 288 -17.29 19.28 -2.35
CA GLU A 288 -16.59 19.55 -3.61
C GLU A 288 -15.08 19.74 -3.39
N VAL A 289 -14.27 19.25 -4.32
CA VAL A 289 -12.81 19.42 -4.31
C VAL A 289 -12.46 20.73 -5.04
N THR A 290 -11.80 21.63 -4.33
CA THR A 290 -11.26 22.88 -4.90
C THR A 290 -9.81 23.05 -4.49
N GLU A 291 -9.04 23.86 -5.22
CA GLU A 291 -7.64 24.14 -4.89
C GLU A 291 -7.49 24.68 -3.46
N GLU A 292 -8.37 25.60 -3.05
CA GLU A 292 -8.34 26.18 -1.70
C GLU A 292 -8.58 25.13 -0.62
N ARG A 293 -9.56 24.23 -0.83
CA ARG A 293 -9.86 23.12 0.10
C ARG A 293 -8.75 22.09 0.16
N LEU A 294 -8.10 21.84 -0.98
CA LEU A 294 -6.93 20.96 -1.04
C LEU A 294 -5.76 21.54 -0.25
N GLU A 295 -5.49 22.85 -0.38
CA GLU A 295 -4.41 23.49 0.36
C GLU A 295 -4.67 23.46 1.86
N THR A 296 -5.88 23.82 2.31
CA THR A 296 -6.31 23.68 3.70
C THR A 296 -6.06 22.26 4.25
N LEU A 297 -6.42 21.24 3.47
CA LEU A 297 -6.23 19.86 3.88
C LEU A 297 -4.76 19.41 3.86
N ARG A 298 -3.96 19.87 2.88
CA ARG A 298 -2.50 19.60 2.81
C ARG A 298 -1.78 20.14 4.05
N GLU A 299 -2.07 21.38 4.44
CA GLU A 299 -1.49 21.98 5.64
C GLU A 299 -1.87 21.21 6.90
N ALA A 300 -3.15 20.87 7.07
CA ALA A 300 -3.62 20.09 8.21
C ALA A 300 -2.99 18.68 8.26
N ASP A 301 -2.90 17.99 7.12
CA ASP A 301 -2.27 16.67 7.01
C ASP A 301 -0.75 16.75 7.32
N LEU A 302 -0.08 17.78 6.84
CA LEU A 302 1.34 18.00 7.12
C LEU A 302 1.60 18.19 8.61
N ILE A 303 0.79 19.05 9.27
CA ILE A 303 0.90 19.28 10.72
C ILE A 303 0.68 17.97 11.49
N ALA A 304 -0.39 17.25 11.18
CA ALA A 304 -0.70 16.00 11.86
C ALA A 304 0.45 14.98 11.72
N ARG A 305 0.94 14.74 10.51
CA ARG A 305 2.07 13.82 10.26
C ARG A 305 3.34 14.27 10.98
N THR A 306 3.66 15.56 10.93
CA THR A 306 4.85 16.10 11.59
C THR A 306 4.82 15.86 13.11
N GLU A 307 3.68 16.09 13.77
CA GLU A 307 3.56 15.87 15.21
C GLU A 307 3.58 14.40 15.58
N LEU A 308 3.04 13.51 14.73
CA LEU A 308 3.11 12.06 14.95
C LEU A 308 4.55 11.55 14.84
N THR A 309 5.29 11.99 13.82
CA THR A 309 6.72 11.65 13.63
C THR A 309 7.57 12.21 14.77
N ASN A 310 7.37 13.47 15.17
CA ASN A 310 8.08 14.08 16.31
C ASN A 310 7.82 13.35 17.63
N ALA A 311 6.68 12.70 17.75
CA ALA A 311 6.33 11.88 18.92
C ALA A 311 6.84 10.44 18.83
N GLY A 312 7.48 10.02 17.74
CA GLY A 312 7.96 8.65 17.51
C GLY A 312 6.84 7.62 17.40
N LEU A 313 5.69 8.00 16.82
CA LEU A 313 4.50 7.15 16.71
C LEU A 313 4.31 6.50 15.34
N ASP A 314 5.21 6.74 14.40
CA ASP A 314 5.07 6.26 13.02
C ASP A 314 4.91 4.74 12.93
N ASP A 315 5.65 3.98 13.74
CA ASP A 315 5.60 2.52 13.77
C ASP A 315 4.34 1.96 14.48
N GLN A 316 3.65 2.78 15.26
CA GLN A 316 2.44 2.37 15.99
C GLN A 316 1.14 2.67 15.24
N ILE A 317 1.24 3.49 14.20
CA ILE A 317 0.10 3.98 13.45
C ILE A 317 0.21 3.44 12.02
N TRP A 318 -0.72 2.54 11.67
CA TRP A 318 -0.78 2.03 10.30
C TRP A 318 -1.16 3.15 9.32
N GLN A 319 -2.12 4.01 9.69
CA GLN A 319 -2.56 5.15 8.91
C GLN A 319 -3.25 6.19 9.82
N CYS A 320 -3.07 7.48 9.52
CA CYS A 320 -3.84 8.56 10.16
C CYS A 320 -4.47 9.45 9.09
N PRO A 321 -5.62 9.07 8.50
CA PRO A 321 -6.36 9.95 7.62
C PRO A 321 -6.73 11.27 8.30
N VAL A 322 -6.42 12.38 7.61
CA VAL A 322 -6.88 13.72 7.95
C VAL A 322 -7.96 14.11 6.96
N VAL A 323 -9.16 14.44 7.44
CA VAL A 323 -10.34 14.66 6.60
C VAL A 323 -10.88 16.07 6.82
N LEU A 324 -11.13 16.79 5.75
CA LEU A 324 -11.77 18.11 5.77
C LEU A 324 -13.29 17.96 5.59
N LEU A 325 -14.07 18.41 6.57
CA LEU A 325 -15.53 18.50 6.45
C LEU A 325 -15.92 19.83 5.78
N ALA A 326 -15.68 19.92 4.47
CA ALA A 326 -15.78 21.18 3.73
C ALA A 326 -17.21 21.73 3.60
N ASP A 327 -18.22 20.87 3.71
CA ASP A 327 -19.63 21.29 3.66
C ASP A 327 -20.21 21.57 5.05
N VAL A 328 -19.40 21.41 6.12
CA VAL A 328 -19.80 21.72 7.49
C VAL A 328 -19.18 23.03 7.93
N ARG A 329 -20.00 23.93 8.49
CA ARG A 329 -19.53 25.17 9.13
C ARG A 329 -19.57 25.04 10.64
N SER A 330 -18.44 25.30 11.27
CA SER A 330 -18.28 25.36 12.72
C SER A 330 -18.09 26.80 13.17
N VAL A 331 -18.68 27.15 14.29
CA VAL A 331 -18.49 28.45 14.93
C VAL A 331 -17.46 28.32 16.04
N GLY A 332 -16.47 29.17 16.02
CA GLY A 332 -15.46 29.32 17.06
C GLY A 332 -15.38 30.76 17.53
N VAL A 333 -14.66 30.98 18.63
CA VAL A 333 -14.27 32.30 19.11
C VAL A 333 -12.75 32.33 19.16
N GLN A 334 -12.13 33.25 18.42
CA GLN A 334 -10.71 33.51 18.47
C GLN A 334 -10.50 34.98 18.81
N GLY A 335 -9.86 35.25 19.95
CA GLY A 335 -9.83 36.58 20.51
C GLY A 335 -11.24 37.11 20.81
N ASP A 336 -11.55 38.31 20.41
CA ASP A 336 -12.87 38.96 20.62
C ASP A 336 -13.87 38.75 19.48
N GLY A 337 -13.50 37.96 18.46
CA GLY A 337 -14.31 37.71 17.26
C GLY A 337 -14.87 36.31 17.14
N ARG A 338 -16.07 36.18 16.49
CA ARG A 338 -16.57 34.91 16.03
C ARG A 338 -15.84 34.51 14.75
N THR A 339 -15.37 33.26 14.72
CA THR A 339 -14.80 32.65 13.52
C THR A 339 -15.74 31.59 12.97
N TYR A 340 -15.80 31.51 11.65
CA TYR A 340 -16.57 30.51 10.93
C TYR A 340 -15.57 29.70 10.11
N GLY A 341 -15.38 28.45 10.49
CA GLY A 341 -14.41 27.59 9.82
C GLY A 341 -14.96 26.18 9.60
N HIS A 342 -14.13 25.35 9.04
CA HIS A 342 -14.43 23.93 8.83
C HIS A 342 -13.80 23.06 9.92
N PRO A 343 -14.45 21.96 10.29
CA PRO A 343 -13.81 20.93 11.12
C PRO A 343 -12.82 20.09 10.31
N ILE A 344 -11.70 19.76 10.96
CA ILE A 344 -10.78 18.69 10.54
C ILE A 344 -11.06 17.46 11.41
N VAL A 345 -11.13 16.29 10.79
CA VAL A 345 -11.24 15.00 11.48
C VAL A 345 -9.89 14.29 11.40
N LEU A 346 -9.39 13.83 12.54
CA LEU A 346 -8.23 12.94 12.67
C LEU A 346 -8.73 11.52 12.90
N ARG A 347 -8.20 10.56 12.13
CA ARG A 347 -8.58 9.16 12.23
C ARG A 347 -7.35 8.26 12.33
N PRO A 348 -6.67 8.22 13.49
CA PRO A 348 -5.53 7.35 13.70
C PRO A 348 -6.00 5.90 13.82
N VAL A 349 -5.43 5.03 12.99
CA VAL A 349 -5.76 3.60 12.91
C VAL A 349 -4.50 2.79 13.08
N SER A 350 -4.55 1.82 13.98
CA SER A 350 -3.56 0.75 14.11
C SER A 350 -4.12 -0.51 13.47
N SER A 351 -3.30 -1.15 12.65
CA SER A 351 -3.59 -2.44 12.04
C SER A 351 -2.28 -3.15 11.81
N GLU A 352 -2.28 -4.46 11.99
CA GLU A 352 -1.10 -5.28 11.76
C GLU A 352 -1.18 -6.01 10.41
N ASP A 353 -2.38 -6.39 10.01
CA ASP A 353 -2.66 -7.23 8.85
C ASP A 353 -3.61 -6.57 7.82
N ALA A 354 -3.99 -5.31 8.01
CA ALA A 354 -5.01 -4.58 7.26
C ALA A 354 -6.43 -5.23 7.29
N MET A 355 -6.59 -6.35 7.98
CA MET A 355 -7.88 -7.06 8.14
C MET A 355 -8.51 -6.77 9.50
N THR A 356 -7.66 -6.63 10.52
CA THR A 356 -8.07 -6.25 11.88
C THR A 356 -7.55 -4.86 12.17
N ALA A 357 -8.43 -3.92 12.44
CA ALA A 357 -8.09 -2.55 12.73
C ALA A 357 -8.68 -2.11 14.08
N ASP A 358 -7.90 -1.33 14.83
CA ASP A 358 -8.38 -0.60 16.01
C ASP A 358 -8.00 0.87 15.87
N TRP A 359 -8.74 1.78 16.55
CA TRP A 359 -8.33 3.17 16.60
C TRP A 359 -7.11 3.31 17.50
N THR A 360 -6.11 4.06 17.04
CA THR A 360 -4.89 4.30 17.81
C THR A 360 -5.15 5.27 18.95
N ARG A 361 -4.79 4.87 20.15
CA ARG A 361 -4.91 5.69 21.35
C ARG A 361 -3.72 6.63 21.45
N LEU A 362 -3.80 7.75 20.72
CA LEU A 362 -2.76 8.77 20.75
C LEU A 362 -2.64 9.40 22.14
N PRO A 363 -1.43 9.74 22.60
CA PRO A 363 -1.23 10.53 23.81
C PRO A 363 -1.97 11.88 23.72
N TYR A 364 -2.58 12.30 24.81
CA TYR A 364 -3.35 13.57 24.85
C TYR A 364 -2.49 14.78 24.49
N GLU A 365 -1.21 14.76 24.87
CA GLU A 365 -0.25 15.84 24.59
C GLU A 365 0.02 15.97 23.08
N VAL A 366 -0.02 14.86 22.35
CA VAL A 366 0.12 14.86 20.88
C VAL A 366 -1.15 15.40 20.23
N LEU A 367 -2.31 14.95 20.70
CA LEU A 367 -3.60 15.46 20.24
C LEU A 367 -3.75 16.96 20.48
N GLU A 368 -3.33 17.44 21.66
CA GLU A 368 -3.32 18.86 22.01
C GLU A 368 -2.45 19.66 21.03
N LYS A 369 -1.22 19.21 20.77
CA LYS A 369 -0.31 19.87 19.82
C LYS A 369 -0.90 19.92 18.43
N ILE A 370 -1.37 18.79 17.89
CA ILE A 370 -1.99 18.71 16.56
C ILE A 370 -3.17 19.66 16.48
N SER A 371 -4.09 19.60 17.45
CA SER A 371 -5.29 20.43 17.46
C SER A 371 -4.94 21.93 17.54
N THR A 372 -4.02 22.31 18.44
CA THR A 372 -3.61 23.70 18.62
C THR A 372 -2.92 24.25 17.37
N ARG A 373 -2.01 23.48 16.78
CA ARG A 373 -1.33 23.89 15.55
C ARG A 373 -2.31 24.03 14.38
N ILE A 374 -3.15 23.02 14.13
CA ILE A 374 -4.11 23.07 13.02
C ILE A 374 -5.04 24.28 13.17
N THR A 375 -5.60 24.53 14.36
CA THR A 375 -6.53 25.64 14.56
C THR A 375 -5.88 27.03 14.51
N ASN A 376 -4.57 27.13 14.75
CA ASN A 376 -3.85 28.39 14.73
C ASN A 376 -3.13 28.66 13.40
N GLU A 377 -2.65 27.64 12.72
CA GLU A 377 -1.82 27.76 11.53
C GLU A 377 -2.62 27.58 10.24
N VAL A 378 -3.66 26.72 10.23
CA VAL A 378 -4.42 26.39 9.02
C VAL A 378 -5.60 27.37 8.85
N LYS A 379 -5.64 28.03 7.71
CA LYS A 379 -6.70 28.98 7.38
C LYS A 379 -8.06 28.28 7.28
N ASP A 380 -9.12 28.97 7.74
CA ASP A 380 -10.52 28.51 7.68
C ASP A 380 -10.82 27.20 8.45
N VAL A 381 -9.93 26.81 9.37
CA VAL A 381 -10.13 25.70 10.30
C VAL A 381 -10.22 26.20 11.72
N ASN A 382 -11.28 25.84 12.43
CA ASN A 382 -11.47 26.27 13.82
C ASN A 382 -11.83 25.10 14.77
N ARG A 383 -11.76 23.88 14.28
CA ARG A 383 -12.08 22.68 15.10
C ARG A 383 -11.34 21.45 14.59
N VAL A 384 -10.82 20.66 15.53
CA VAL A 384 -10.28 19.34 15.27
C VAL A 384 -11.11 18.31 16.05
N VAL A 385 -11.45 17.20 15.40
CA VAL A 385 -12.27 16.12 15.94
C VAL A 385 -11.50 14.81 15.79
N LEU A 386 -11.56 13.96 16.82
CA LEU A 386 -11.01 12.59 16.77
C LEU A 386 -12.12 11.60 16.43
N ASP A 387 -11.95 10.83 15.35
CA ASP A 387 -12.86 9.76 14.97
C ASP A 387 -12.42 8.44 15.62
N LEU A 388 -13.28 7.86 16.42
CA LEU A 388 -13.08 6.59 17.13
C LEU A 388 -13.80 5.41 16.45
N SER A 389 -14.42 5.65 15.29
CA SER A 389 -15.21 4.64 14.60
C SER A 389 -14.35 3.77 13.73
N LEU A 390 -14.52 2.44 13.83
CA LEU A 390 -13.80 1.45 13.04
C LEU A 390 -14.63 0.90 11.88
N ILE A 391 -15.95 0.91 12.01
CA ILE A 391 -16.88 0.22 11.12
C ILE A 391 -16.96 0.84 9.72
N HIS A 392 -16.60 2.12 9.59
CA HIS A 392 -16.62 2.84 8.33
C HIS A 392 -15.26 3.50 8.07
N ILE A 393 -14.25 2.68 7.79
CA ILE A 393 -13.09 3.19 7.09
C ILE A 393 -13.61 3.61 5.72
N SER A 394 -13.80 4.91 5.54
CA SER A 394 -14.32 5.49 4.29
C SER A 394 -13.33 5.39 3.13
N GLU A 395 -12.16 4.83 3.39
CA GLU A 395 -11.22 4.41 2.39
C GLU A 395 -11.33 2.90 2.27
N PRO A 396 -11.60 2.36 1.09
CA PRO A 396 -11.37 0.96 0.88
C PRO A 396 -9.89 0.69 1.16
N THR A 397 -9.60 -0.06 2.20
CA THR A 397 -8.30 -0.69 2.41
C THR A 397 -8.01 -1.70 1.30
N ARG A 398 -9.02 -2.10 0.57
CA ARG A 398 -8.88 -2.74 -0.72
C ARG A 398 -8.42 -1.67 -1.70
N GLN A 399 -7.27 -1.89 -2.30
CA GLN A 399 -6.94 -1.20 -3.54
C GLN A 399 -8.18 -1.28 -4.40
N ALA A 400 -8.71 -0.12 -4.77
CA ALA A 400 -9.70 -0.11 -5.80
C ALA A 400 -9.06 -0.84 -6.98
N GLU A 401 -9.75 -1.85 -7.45
CA GLU A 401 -9.46 -2.41 -8.76
C GLU A 401 -9.37 -1.23 -9.72
N ILE A 402 -8.15 -0.88 -10.07
CA ILE A 402 -7.84 0.06 -11.15
C ILE A 402 -7.53 -0.80 -12.36
#